data_eeb264add8f8b506e0dfb8bce2ed7cef
#
_entry.id   eeb264add8f8b506e0dfb8bce2ed7cef
#
_cell.length_a   1.000
_cell.length_b   1.000
_cell.length_c   1.000
_cell.angle_alpha   90.00
_cell.angle_beta   90.00
_cell.angle_gamma   90.00
#
_symmetry.space_group_name_H-M   'P 1'
#
loop_
_entity.id
_entity.type
_entity.pdbx_description
1 polymer ?
#
loop_
_entity_poly.entity_id
_entity_poly.type
_entity_poly.pdbx_seq_one_letter_code
_entity_poly.pdbx_strand_id
1 'polypeptide(L)'
;MNLVKNIKIICLFILMAIILWNPTETCRYAFEGLTQWSTRMVPTLFPFMVLSSLMIYGGADKQLGKILSYILKPFLKLTDYGIYAATMGFLCGFPMGAKVVSELYISCKITAKEAQLLIAFCNNIGPAYFLGLILPILHILGYHSTIPFLFGMYGIPFLYGVLLSYRYMNENKIPVTQQNTKTECINSSTAELLSKVCMDNIQAILLLGGYVTFINAFRVIFDCLPMTHNMASVLGCFLEIISGIPNIYSSGLMAASKMFWIMSCLSFNGISCMIQAGSFLEKAKLPVGHYIFHKLILTGISMIYYFFLFKMLPH
;
A
#
# COMPACT_ATOMS: atom_id res chain seq x y z
N MET A 1 12.76 30.86 0.60
CA MET A 1 11.35 30.49 0.79
C MET A 1 10.46 30.83 -0.41
N ASN A 2 10.67 31.94 -1.10
CA ASN A 2 9.84 32.33 -2.27
C ASN A 2 10.02 31.47 -3.53
N LEU A 3 11.23 30.96 -3.84
CA LEU A 3 11.50 30.16 -5.04
C LEU A 3 10.72 28.85 -5.05
N VAL A 4 10.74 28.08 -3.94
CA VAL A 4 10.03 26.80 -3.81
C VAL A 4 8.51 27.02 -3.89
N LYS A 5 8.00 28.11 -3.31
CA LYS A 5 6.58 28.47 -3.41
C LYS A 5 6.17 28.79 -4.84
N ASN A 6 7.00 29.57 -5.55
CA ASN A 6 6.73 29.92 -6.95
C ASN A 6 6.78 28.69 -7.87
N ILE A 7 7.73 27.77 -7.67
CA ILE A 7 7.81 26.51 -8.43
C ILE A 7 6.53 25.68 -8.22
N LYS A 8 6.05 25.54 -6.99
CA LYS A 8 4.80 24.81 -6.71
C LYS A 8 3.60 25.42 -7.43
N ILE A 9 3.49 26.75 -7.41
CA ILE A 9 2.41 27.46 -8.10
C ILE A 9 2.47 27.24 -9.61
N ILE A 10 3.66 27.37 -10.21
CA ILE A 10 3.87 27.12 -11.64
C ILE A 10 3.49 25.69 -12.02
N CYS A 11 3.94 24.69 -11.23
CA CYS A 11 3.57 23.29 -11.45
C CYS A 11 2.05 23.09 -11.41
N LEU A 12 1.33 23.71 -10.47
CA LEU A 12 -0.13 23.61 -10.39
C LEU A 12 -0.80 24.24 -11.62
N PHE A 13 -0.32 25.38 -12.10
CA PHE A 13 -0.85 26.01 -13.33
C PHE A 13 -0.60 25.13 -14.57
N ILE A 14 0.60 24.53 -14.68
CA ILE A 14 0.91 23.60 -15.77
C ILE A 14 -0.02 22.38 -15.74
N LEU A 15 -0.22 21.78 -14.57
CA LEU A 15 -1.13 20.64 -14.38
C LEU A 15 -2.57 21.02 -14.78
N MET A 16 -3.05 22.18 -14.34
CA MET A 16 -4.37 22.67 -14.71
C MET A 16 -4.49 22.92 -16.22
N ALA A 17 -3.47 23.49 -16.86
CA ALA A 17 -3.45 23.70 -18.30
C ALA A 17 -3.51 22.38 -19.09
N ILE A 18 -2.78 21.34 -18.64
CA ILE A 18 -2.80 20.00 -19.27
C ILE A 18 -4.19 19.37 -19.18
N ILE A 19 -4.86 19.46 -18.02
CA ILE A 19 -6.22 18.98 -17.82
C ILE A 19 -7.20 19.69 -18.76
N LEU A 20 -7.08 21.00 -18.89
CA LEU A 20 -7.94 21.81 -19.77
C LEU A 20 -7.64 21.61 -21.26
N TRP A 21 -6.41 21.20 -21.61
CA TRP A 21 -6.03 20.92 -22.99
C TRP A 21 -6.65 19.62 -23.52
N ASN A 22 -6.78 18.59 -22.67
CA ASN A 22 -7.35 17.31 -23.02
C ASN A 22 -8.49 16.90 -22.05
N PRO A 23 -9.61 17.63 -22.03
CA PRO A 23 -10.66 17.43 -21.03
C PRO A 23 -11.33 16.05 -21.17
N THR A 24 -11.54 15.56 -22.39
CA THR A 24 -12.18 14.26 -22.64
C THR A 24 -11.38 13.11 -22.07
N GLU A 25 -10.05 13.06 -22.35
CA GLU A 25 -9.18 12.01 -21.84
C GLU A 25 -8.98 12.12 -20.32
N THR A 26 -8.87 13.36 -19.82
CA THR A 26 -8.82 13.59 -18.36
C THR A 26 -10.06 13.06 -17.65
N CYS A 27 -11.25 13.34 -18.19
CA CYS A 27 -12.51 12.81 -17.64
C CYS A 27 -12.57 11.28 -17.75
N ARG A 28 -12.09 10.70 -18.86
CA ARG A 28 -12.03 9.24 -19.04
C ARG A 28 -11.14 8.58 -17.98
N TYR A 29 -9.92 9.09 -17.77
CA TYR A 29 -9.01 8.57 -16.74
C TYR A 29 -9.56 8.76 -15.33
N ALA A 30 -10.15 9.90 -15.02
CA ALA A 30 -10.80 10.14 -13.73
C ALA A 30 -11.95 9.15 -13.50
N PHE A 31 -12.78 8.90 -14.52
CA PHE A 31 -13.88 7.94 -14.45
C PHE A 31 -13.38 6.49 -14.30
N GLU A 32 -12.29 6.10 -14.98
CA GLU A 32 -11.62 4.81 -14.74
C GLU A 32 -11.23 4.66 -13.28
N GLY A 33 -10.59 5.68 -12.69
CA GLY A 33 -10.23 5.69 -11.27
C GLY A 33 -11.42 5.56 -10.33
N LEU A 34 -12.47 6.34 -10.57
CA LEU A 34 -13.72 6.29 -9.80
C LEU A 34 -14.37 4.91 -9.88
N THR A 35 -14.44 4.33 -11.08
CA THR A 35 -15.02 3.00 -11.30
C THR A 35 -14.22 1.92 -10.56
N GLN A 36 -12.89 1.94 -10.66
CA GLN A 36 -12.03 0.98 -9.95
C GLN A 36 -12.15 1.12 -8.44
N TRP A 37 -12.21 2.35 -7.93
CA TRP A 37 -12.42 2.60 -6.52
C TRP A 37 -13.77 2.03 -6.04
N SER A 38 -14.87 2.37 -6.71
CA SER A 38 -16.21 1.99 -6.27
C SER A 38 -16.49 0.48 -6.42
N THR A 39 -16.03 -0.14 -7.51
CA THR A 39 -16.36 -1.54 -7.83
C THR A 39 -15.38 -2.56 -7.27
N ARG A 40 -14.13 -2.16 -6.98
CA ARG A 40 -13.09 -3.06 -6.47
C ARG A 40 -12.59 -2.68 -5.09
N MET A 41 -12.16 -1.43 -4.89
CA MET A 41 -11.56 -1.04 -3.61
C MET A 41 -12.58 -0.98 -2.48
N VAL A 42 -13.73 -0.37 -2.68
CA VAL A 42 -14.74 -0.26 -1.62
C VAL A 42 -15.18 -1.64 -1.12
N PRO A 43 -15.64 -2.58 -1.98
CA PRO A 43 -16.08 -3.89 -1.51
C PRO A 43 -14.99 -4.73 -0.82
N THR A 44 -13.74 -4.54 -1.23
CA THR A 44 -12.63 -5.33 -0.67
C THR A 44 -12.01 -4.69 0.57
N LEU A 45 -11.83 -3.36 0.60
CA LEU A 45 -11.13 -2.70 1.70
C LEU A 45 -12.06 -2.30 2.85
N PHE A 46 -13.26 -1.79 2.55
CA PHE A 46 -14.12 -1.22 3.59
C PHE A 46 -14.50 -2.21 4.69
N PRO A 47 -14.91 -3.48 4.41
CA PRO A 47 -15.19 -4.45 5.45
C PRO A 47 -13.97 -4.73 6.34
N PHE A 48 -12.79 -4.85 5.74
CA PHE A 48 -11.55 -5.06 6.50
C PHE A 48 -11.14 -3.84 7.33
N MET A 49 -11.37 -2.63 6.82
CA MET A 49 -11.12 -1.38 7.55
C MET A 49 -11.99 -1.32 8.81
N VAL A 50 -13.29 -1.58 8.67
CA VAL A 50 -14.24 -1.59 9.80
C VAL A 50 -13.86 -2.68 10.81
N LEU A 51 -13.65 -3.92 10.34
CA LEU A 51 -13.30 -5.05 11.20
C LEU A 51 -11.99 -4.81 11.96
N SER A 52 -10.95 -4.34 11.27
CA SER A 52 -9.66 -4.02 11.87
C SER A 52 -9.78 -2.95 12.97
N SER A 53 -10.51 -1.86 12.69
CA SER A 53 -10.74 -0.81 13.69
C SER A 53 -11.56 -1.32 14.88
N LEU A 54 -12.60 -2.14 14.66
CA LEU A 54 -13.35 -2.77 15.74
C LEU A 54 -12.47 -3.68 16.61
N MET A 55 -11.54 -4.42 16.00
CA MET A 55 -10.58 -5.25 16.75
C MET A 55 -9.64 -4.40 17.60
N ILE A 56 -9.17 -3.26 17.08
CA ILE A 56 -8.27 -2.36 17.81
C ILE A 56 -8.99 -1.70 18.98
N TYR A 57 -10.19 -1.18 18.76
CA TYR A 57 -10.99 -0.51 19.82
C TYR A 57 -11.60 -1.51 20.82
N GLY A 58 -11.96 -2.71 20.36
CA GLY A 58 -12.48 -3.80 21.21
C GLY A 58 -11.40 -4.59 21.94
N GLY A 59 -10.10 -4.32 21.69
CA GLY A 59 -8.98 -5.00 22.37
C GLY A 59 -8.69 -6.42 21.87
N ALA A 60 -9.33 -6.87 20.79
CA ALA A 60 -9.10 -8.18 20.19
C ALA A 60 -7.78 -8.27 19.40
N ASP A 61 -7.21 -7.12 19.04
CA ASP A 61 -5.92 -6.98 18.36
C ASP A 61 -4.77 -7.67 19.13
N LYS A 62 -4.74 -7.50 20.46
CA LYS A 62 -3.73 -8.16 21.32
C LYS A 62 -3.90 -9.68 21.35
N GLN A 63 -5.14 -10.15 21.41
CA GLN A 63 -5.43 -11.58 21.48
C GLN A 63 -5.03 -12.29 20.19
N LEU A 64 -5.44 -11.73 19.04
CA LEU A 64 -5.05 -12.25 17.73
C LEU A 64 -3.53 -12.15 17.52
N GLY A 65 -2.94 -11.02 17.88
CA GLY A 65 -1.49 -10.84 17.84
C GLY A 65 -0.75 -11.87 18.68
N LYS A 66 -1.24 -12.20 19.89
CA LYS A 66 -0.66 -13.24 20.76
C LYS A 66 -0.73 -14.62 20.12
N ILE A 67 -1.85 -14.99 19.50
CA ILE A 67 -2.00 -16.26 18.81
C ILE A 67 -0.98 -16.37 17.67
N LEU A 68 -0.89 -15.34 16.84
CA LEU A 68 0.02 -15.29 15.69
C LEU A 68 1.50 -15.17 16.11
N SER A 69 1.76 -14.67 17.31
CA SER A 69 3.10 -14.55 17.88
C SER A 69 3.79 -15.92 18.06
N TYR A 70 3.06 -17.00 18.28
CA TYR A 70 3.64 -18.33 18.37
C TYR A 70 4.38 -18.74 17.09
N ILE A 71 3.89 -18.26 15.93
CA ILE A 71 4.47 -18.58 14.62
C ILE A 71 5.46 -17.50 14.18
N LEU A 72 5.16 -16.22 14.40
CA LEU A 72 5.90 -15.11 13.79
C LEU A 72 7.00 -14.52 14.68
N LYS A 73 6.90 -14.59 16.02
CA LYS A 73 7.94 -14.08 16.94
C LYS A 73 9.34 -14.67 16.76
N PRO A 74 9.50 -15.95 16.37
CA PRO A 74 10.83 -16.47 16.09
C PRO A 74 11.55 -15.71 14.96
N PHE A 75 10.81 -15.16 14.03
CA PHE A 75 11.31 -14.43 12.87
C PHE A 75 11.30 -12.91 13.09
N LEU A 76 10.21 -12.38 13.66
CA LEU A 76 9.99 -10.96 13.83
C LEU A 76 10.02 -10.62 15.33
N LYS A 77 11.01 -9.80 15.74
CA LYS A 77 11.13 -9.31 17.12
C LYS A 77 10.18 -8.15 17.37
N LEU A 78 8.88 -8.40 17.30
CA LEU A 78 7.81 -7.43 17.47
C LEU A 78 6.98 -7.73 18.70
N THR A 79 6.25 -6.71 19.19
CA THR A 79 5.21 -6.89 20.20
C THR A 79 4.02 -7.67 19.62
N ASP A 80 3.11 -8.17 20.47
CA ASP A 80 1.89 -8.83 19.99
C ASP A 80 1.04 -7.90 19.11
N TYR A 81 0.99 -6.61 19.44
CA TYR A 81 0.36 -5.58 18.60
C TYR A 81 1.08 -5.37 17.26
N GLY A 82 2.41 -5.39 17.28
CA GLY A 82 3.22 -5.30 16.05
C GLY A 82 3.02 -6.52 15.14
N ILE A 83 2.93 -7.71 15.71
CA ILE A 83 2.59 -8.95 14.97
C ILE A 83 1.19 -8.85 14.33
N TYR A 84 0.21 -8.34 15.09
CA TYR A 84 -1.12 -8.07 14.54
C TYR A 84 -1.05 -7.11 13.35
N ALA A 85 -0.36 -5.98 13.50
CA ALA A 85 -0.21 -4.98 12.43
C ALA A 85 0.47 -5.53 11.19
N ALA A 86 1.56 -6.28 11.35
CA ALA A 86 2.24 -6.94 10.24
C ALA A 86 1.31 -7.91 9.51
N THR A 87 0.59 -8.75 10.24
CA THR A 87 -0.35 -9.72 9.66
C THR A 87 -1.47 -9.01 8.89
N MET A 88 -2.09 -7.98 9.48
CA MET A 88 -3.15 -7.22 8.80
C MET A 88 -2.63 -6.51 7.55
N GLY A 89 -1.41 -5.97 7.59
CA GLY A 89 -0.78 -5.33 6.44
C GLY A 89 -0.52 -6.30 5.29
N PHE A 90 -0.10 -7.53 5.58
CA PHE A 90 0.09 -8.57 4.56
C PHE A 90 -1.21 -9.18 4.05
N LEU A 91 -2.23 -9.34 4.89
CA LEU A 91 -3.52 -9.96 4.49
C LEU A 91 -4.45 -8.97 3.78
N CYS A 92 -4.58 -7.76 4.29
CA CYS A 92 -5.51 -6.78 3.72
C CYS A 92 -4.88 -5.96 2.59
N GLY A 93 -3.55 -5.84 2.61
CA GLY A 93 -2.81 -5.07 1.61
C GLY A 93 -2.80 -3.57 1.87
N PHE A 94 -2.28 -2.81 0.91
CA PHE A 94 -2.24 -1.35 0.99
C PHE A 94 -3.67 -0.75 0.77
N PRO A 95 -3.99 0.37 1.40
CA PRO A 95 -3.17 1.10 2.38
C PRO A 95 -3.38 0.63 3.83
N MET A 96 -3.96 -0.57 4.03
CA MET A 96 -4.37 -1.08 5.35
C MET A 96 -3.18 -1.25 6.31
N GLY A 97 -2.00 -1.66 5.80
CA GLY A 97 -0.80 -1.73 6.63
C GLY A 97 -0.49 -0.40 7.31
N ALA A 98 -0.47 0.69 6.54
CA ALA A 98 -0.22 2.03 7.07
C ALA A 98 -1.34 2.49 8.03
N LYS A 99 -2.62 2.20 7.71
CA LYS A 99 -3.77 2.54 8.56
C LYS A 99 -3.68 1.86 9.93
N VAL A 100 -3.50 0.54 9.96
CA VAL A 100 -3.44 -0.25 11.21
C VAL A 100 -2.27 0.18 12.08
N VAL A 101 -1.08 0.36 11.48
CA VAL A 101 0.09 0.87 12.21
C VAL A 101 -0.17 2.24 12.81
N SER A 102 -0.80 3.14 12.06
CA SER A 102 -1.15 4.48 12.52
C SER A 102 -2.15 4.45 13.68
N GLU A 103 -3.19 3.64 13.59
CA GLU A 103 -4.20 3.48 14.66
C GLU A 103 -3.59 2.90 15.95
N LEU A 104 -2.75 1.87 15.84
CA LEU A 104 -2.06 1.29 16.99
C LEU A 104 -1.07 2.28 17.64
N TYR A 105 -0.39 3.09 16.84
CA TYR A 105 0.53 4.10 17.35
C TYR A 105 -0.23 5.25 18.04
N ILE A 106 -1.30 5.77 17.42
CA ILE A 106 -2.17 6.81 18.03
C ILE A 106 -2.78 6.29 19.35
N SER A 107 -3.16 5.01 19.40
CA SER A 107 -3.69 4.35 20.60
C SER A 107 -2.59 3.99 21.63
N CYS A 108 -1.35 4.41 21.43
CA CYS A 108 -0.19 4.13 22.30
C CYS A 108 0.07 2.63 22.55
N LYS A 109 -0.38 1.74 21.64
CA LYS A 109 -0.20 0.28 21.71
C LYS A 109 1.16 -0.18 21.20
N ILE A 110 1.78 0.60 20.30
CA ILE A 110 3.13 0.37 19.77
C ILE A 110 3.98 1.64 19.89
N THR A 111 5.30 1.47 19.91
CA THR A 111 6.25 2.60 19.95
C THR A 111 6.45 3.22 18.56
N ALA A 112 6.95 4.47 18.50
CA ALA A 112 7.28 5.13 17.24
C ALA A 112 8.31 4.32 16.41
N LYS A 113 9.28 3.69 17.09
CA LYS A 113 10.30 2.85 16.44
C LYS A 113 9.68 1.59 15.85
N GLU A 114 8.80 0.93 16.58
CA GLU A 114 8.08 -0.25 16.08
C GLU A 114 7.14 0.12 14.92
N ALA A 115 6.45 1.26 15.00
CA ALA A 115 5.64 1.77 13.92
C ALA A 115 6.46 2.03 12.65
N GLN A 116 7.63 2.69 12.77
CA GLN A 116 8.54 2.92 11.64
C GLN A 116 9.08 1.61 11.06
N LEU A 117 9.41 0.65 11.87
CA LEU A 117 9.82 -0.68 11.43
C LEU A 117 8.70 -1.36 10.64
N LEU A 118 7.48 -1.36 11.17
CA LEU A 118 6.32 -2.01 10.52
C LEU A 118 6.01 -1.40 9.15
N ILE A 119 5.92 -0.07 9.04
CA ILE A 119 5.61 0.59 7.76
C ILE A 119 6.69 0.40 6.71
N ALA A 120 7.92 0.06 7.11
CA ALA A 120 9.00 -0.24 6.18
C ALA A 120 8.76 -1.50 5.34
N PHE A 121 7.94 -2.48 5.80
CA PHE A 121 7.79 -3.75 5.11
C PHE A 121 6.36 -4.30 5.03
N CYS A 122 5.41 -3.88 5.90
CA CYS A 122 4.09 -4.52 5.97
C CYS A 122 3.02 -3.89 5.06
N ASN A 123 3.32 -2.81 4.33
CA ASN A 123 2.35 -2.15 3.45
C ASN A 123 2.56 -2.61 2.00
N ASN A 124 2.07 -3.80 1.66
CA ASN A 124 2.21 -4.44 0.34
C ASN A 124 0.82 -4.70 -0.27
N ILE A 125 0.79 -5.33 -1.46
CA ILE A 125 -0.48 -5.73 -2.08
C ILE A 125 -1.13 -6.88 -1.31
N GLY A 126 -2.46 -6.87 -1.20
CA GLY A 126 -3.18 -7.96 -0.54
C GLY A 126 -3.28 -9.21 -1.41
N PRO A 127 -3.26 -10.42 -0.79
CA PRO A 127 -3.39 -11.70 -1.49
C PRO A 127 -4.66 -11.80 -2.35
N ALA A 128 -5.76 -11.22 -1.90
CA ALA A 128 -7.01 -11.22 -2.66
C ALA A 128 -6.87 -10.55 -4.04
N TYR A 129 -6.15 -9.43 -4.11
CA TYR A 129 -5.86 -8.77 -5.39
C TYR A 129 -4.88 -9.58 -6.25
N PHE A 130 -3.83 -10.13 -5.62
CA PHE A 130 -2.86 -10.97 -6.33
C PHE A 130 -3.53 -12.21 -6.93
N LEU A 131 -4.29 -12.94 -6.14
CA LEU A 131 -4.96 -14.17 -6.58
C LEU A 131 -6.09 -13.88 -7.57
N GLY A 132 -6.84 -12.79 -7.37
CA GLY A 132 -8.00 -12.44 -8.20
C GLY A 132 -7.66 -11.79 -9.53
N LEU A 133 -6.55 -11.07 -9.64
CA LEU A 133 -6.18 -10.35 -10.86
C LEU A 133 -4.83 -10.80 -11.43
N ILE A 134 -3.79 -10.85 -10.61
CA ILE A 134 -2.43 -11.08 -11.11
C ILE A 134 -2.21 -12.53 -11.52
N LEU A 135 -2.70 -13.46 -10.72
CA LEU A 135 -2.57 -14.90 -11.02
C LEU A 135 -3.23 -15.30 -12.34
N PRO A 136 -4.46 -14.86 -12.69
CA PRO A 136 -5.02 -15.09 -14.01
C PRO A 136 -4.16 -14.52 -15.15
N ILE A 137 -3.61 -13.30 -14.99
CA ILE A 137 -2.72 -12.69 -15.98
C ILE A 137 -1.45 -13.53 -16.16
N LEU A 138 -0.84 -14.01 -15.07
CA LEU A 138 0.33 -14.90 -15.09
C LEU A 138 0.04 -16.15 -15.95
N HIS A 139 -1.08 -16.83 -15.68
CA HIS A 139 -1.45 -18.05 -16.40
C HIS A 139 -1.71 -17.81 -17.88
N ILE A 140 -2.41 -16.73 -18.24
CA ILE A 140 -2.67 -16.35 -19.65
C ILE A 140 -1.36 -16.04 -20.38
N LEU A 141 -0.37 -15.47 -19.70
CA LEU A 141 0.95 -15.16 -20.26
C LEU A 141 1.91 -16.37 -20.25
N GLY A 142 1.43 -17.57 -19.87
CA GLY A 142 2.19 -18.83 -19.92
C GLY A 142 3.00 -19.15 -18.67
N TYR A 143 2.88 -18.39 -17.59
CA TYR A 143 3.59 -18.66 -16.33
C TYR A 143 2.73 -19.50 -15.39
N HIS A 144 2.95 -20.81 -15.36
CA HIS A 144 2.16 -21.74 -14.54
C HIS A 144 2.68 -21.88 -13.10
N SER A 145 3.96 -21.61 -12.86
CA SER A 145 4.54 -21.65 -11.52
C SER A 145 4.29 -20.35 -10.78
N THR A 146 3.41 -20.35 -9.78
CA THR A 146 3.02 -19.16 -8.99
C THR A 146 4.00 -18.85 -7.85
N ILE A 147 4.70 -19.89 -7.33
CA ILE A 147 5.55 -19.78 -6.13
C ILE A 147 6.64 -18.70 -6.24
N PRO A 148 7.41 -18.57 -7.34
CA PRO A 148 8.43 -17.53 -7.44
C PRO A 148 7.84 -16.11 -7.39
N PHE A 149 6.67 -15.91 -7.94
CA PHE A 149 6.00 -14.60 -7.93
C PHE A 149 5.46 -14.25 -6.54
N LEU A 150 4.90 -15.23 -5.81
CA LEU A 150 4.51 -15.06 -4.41
C LEU A 150 5.71 -14.77 -3.52
N PHE A 151 6.83 -15.45 -3.74
CA PHE A 151 8.06 -15.19 -2.99
C PHE A 151 8.56 -13.76 -3.24
N GLY A 152 8.62 -13.30 -4.48
CA GLY A 152 9.02 -11.93 -4.81
C GLY A 152 8.09 -10.88 -4.18
N MET A 153 6.78 -11.16 -4.12
CA MET A 153 5.78 -10.21 -3.64
C MET A 153 5.63 -10.18 -2.12
N TYR A 154 5.74 -11.34 -1.45
CA TYR A 154 5.51 -11.46 0.00
C TYR A 154 6.76 -11.92 0.76
N GLY A 155 7.55 -12.81 0.18
CA GLY A 155 8.76 -13.35 0.80
C GLY A 155 9.85 -12.28 0.95
N ILE A 156 10.11 -11.50 -0.10
CA ILE A 156 11.12 -10.44 -0.05
C ILE A 156 10.78 -9.39 1.01
N PRO A 157 9.57 -8.77 1.04
CA PRO A 157 9.20 -7.85 2.11
C PRO A 157 9.24 -8.49 3.50
N PHE A 158 8.83 -9.74 3.64
CA PHE A 158 8.90 -10.44 4.91
C PHE A 158 10.35 -10.61 5.40
N LEU A 159 11.24 -11.11 4.55
CA LEU A 159 12.67 -11.26 4.87
C LEU A 159 13.32 -9.91 5.19
N TYR A 160 12.96 -8.87 4.45
CA TYR A 160 13.41 -7.51 4.74
C TYR A 160 12.94 -7.04 6.12
N GLY A 161 11.68 -7.30 6.47
CA GLY A 161 11.15 -7.03 7.81
C GLY A 161 11.88 -7.80 8.91
N VAL A 162 12.21 -9.08 8.66
CA VAL A 162 13.03 -9.89 9.57
C VAL A 162 14.39 -9.23 9.79
N LEU A 163 15.12 -8.91 8.74
CA LEU A 163 16.43 -8.24 8.83
C LEU A 163 16.36 -6.94 9.61
N LEU A 164 15.38 -6.08 9.30
CA LEU A 164 15.18 -4.82 10.01
C LEU A 164 14.82 -5.06 11.48
N SER A 165 13.96 -6.03 11.80
CA SER A 165 13.55 -6.30 13.17
C SER A 165 14.73 -6.70 14.06
N TYR A 166 15.67 -7.50 13.54
CA TYR A 166 16.89 -7.86 14.25
C TYR A 166 17.82 -6.65 14.45
N ARG A 167 17.93 -5.77 13.47
CA ARG A 167 18.77 -4.56 13.57
C ARG A 167 18.20 -3.54 14.54
N TYR A 168 16.89 -3.22 14.41
CA TYR A 168 16.25 -2.19 15.23
C TYR A 168 16.07 -2.57 16.69
N MET A 169 15.83 -3.85 17.00
CA MET A 169 15.59 -4.29 18.37
C MET A 169 16.89 -4.60 19.14
N ASN A 170 18.02 -4.85 18.45
CA ASN A 170 19.32 -5.01 19.11
C ASN A 170 19.87 -3.67 19.65
N GLU A 171 19.50 -2.54 19.07
CA GLU A 171 19.96 -1.22 19.47
C GLU A 171 19.25 -0.68 20.72
N ASN A 172 18.16 -1.30 21.17
CA ASN A 172 17.39 -0.77 22.31
C ASN A 172 16.71 -1.89 23.13
N LYS A 173 17.34 -2.29 24.21
CA LYS A 173 16.67 -2.92 25.36
C LYS A 173 15.88 -1.83 26.15
N ILE A 174 14.95 -1.14 25.52
CA ILE A 174 14.02 -0.29 26.27
C ILE A 174 12.80 -1.18 26.51
N PRO A 175 12.48 -1.51 27.76
CA PRO A 175 11.22 -2.16 28.07
C PRO A 175 10.13 -1.27 27.50
N VAL A 176 9.21 -1.87 26.72
CA VAL A 176 7.90 -1.26 26.47
C VAL A 176 7.32 -1.08 27.86
N THR A 177 7.54 0.10 28.47
CA THR A 177 6.78 0.50 29.62
C THR A 177 5.34 0.44 29.11
N GLN A 178 4.61 -0.58 29.53
CA GLN A 178 3.17 -0.58 29.40
C GLN A 178 2.74 0.68 30.16
N GLN A 179 2.78 1.82 29.48
CA GLN A 179 1.96 2.91 29.95
C GLN A 179 0.56 2.34 29.88
N ASN A 180 0.03 2.05 31.06
CA ASN A 180 -1.39 1.86 31.28
C ASN A 180 -2.08 3.19 30.91
N THR A 181 -1.93 3.60 29.64
CA THR A 181 -2.87 4.52 29.07
C THR A 181 -4.17 3.75 29.12
N LYS A 182 -4.99 4.13 30.09
CA LYS A 182 -6.43 3.81 30.07
C LYS A 182 -6.83 4.03 28.61
N THR A 183 -6.86 2.93 27.82
CA THR A 183 -7.76 2.89 26.69
C THR A 183 -9.04 3.39 27.34
N GLU A 184 -9.53 4.54 26.95
CA GLU A 184 -10.90 4.87 27.24
C GLU A 184 -11.65 3.69 26.65
N CYS A 185 -11.90 2.70 27.52
CA CYS A 185 -12.93 1.73 27.27
C CYS A 185 -14.14 2.63 27.16
N ILE A 186 -14.46 3.00 25.92
CA ILE A 186 -15.66 3.75 25.62
C ILE A 186 -16.75 2.87 26.20
N ASN A 187 -17.28 3.24 27.35
CA ASN A 187 -18.51 2.67 27.93
C ASN A 187 -19.70 3.02 27.03
N SER A 188 -19.48 3.12 25.72
CA SER A 188 -20.46 3.32 24.70
C SER A 188 -21.11 1.96 24.38
N SER A 189 -22.37 1.99 24.08
CA SER A 189 -23.06 0.79 23.60
C SER A 189 -22.34 0.24 22.37
N THR A 190 -22.39 -1.07 22.15
CA THR A 190 -21.78 -1.72 20.98
C THR A 190 -22.22 -1.04 19.66
N ALA A 191 -23.45 -0.52 19.62
CA ALA A 191 -24.00 0.19 18.47
C ALA A 191 -23.33 1.55 18.25
N GLU A 192 -23.03 2.31 19.30
CA GLU A 192 -22.30 3.60 19.20
C GLU A 192 -20.87 3.39 18.72
N LEU A 193 -20.17 2.38 19.24
CA LEU A 193 -18.85 2.02 18.79
C LEU A 193 -18.85 1.66 17.30
N LEU A 194 -19.78 0.80 16.87
CA LEU A 194 -19.91 0.42 15.47
C LEU A 194 -20.19 1.63 14.58
N SER A 195 -21.13 2.50 14.98
CA SER A 195 -21.47 3.71 14.23
C SER A 195 -20.28 4.66 14.08
N LYS A 196 -19.52 4.88 15.15
CA LYS A 196 -18.30 5.69 15.13
C LYS A 196 -17.24 5.10 14.19
N VAL A 197 -16.96 3.80 14.35
CA VAL A 197 -15.99 3.09 13.53
C VAL A 197 -16.39 3.10 12.05
N CYS A 198 -17.68 2.86 11.73
CA CYS A 198 -18.16 2.94 10.35
C CYS A 198 -17.99 4.34 9.78
N MET A 199 -18.33 5.40 10.52
CA MET A 199 -18.19 6.79 10.05
C MET A 199 -16.72 7.16 9.78
N ASP A 200 -15.80 6.82 10.69
CA ASP A 200 -14.36 7.08 10.52
C ASP A 200 -13.81 6.35 9.28
N ASN A 201 -14.28 5.14 9.02
CA ASN A 201 -13.85 4.34 7.87
C ASN A 201 -14.52 4.80 6.56
N ILE A 202 -15.77 5.31 6.59
CA ILE A 202 -16.41 5.97 5.44
C ILE A 202 -15.59 7.18 5.00
N GLN A 203 -15.21 8.05 5.94
CA GLN A 203 -14.36 9.21 5.62
C GLN A 203 -13.02 8.78 5.02
N ALA A 204 -12.39 7.75 5.58
CA ALA A 204 -11.13 7.23 5.09
C ALA A 204 -11.26 6.67 3.66
N ILE A 205 -12.27 5.84 3.38
CA ILE A 205 -12.45 5.22 2.05
C ILE A 205 -12.83 6.26 0.99
N LEU A 206 -13.60 7.29 1.34
CA LEU A 206 -13.93 8.41 0.44
C LEU A 206 -12.67 9.20 0.08
N LEU A 207 -11.80 9.49 1.04
CA LEU A 207 -10.52 10.16 0.79
C LEU A 207 -9.63 9.33 -0.15
N LEU A 208 -9.57 8.02 0.04
CA LEU A 208 -8.85 7.11 -0.86
C LEU A 208 -9.41 7.19 -2.28
N GLY A 209 -10.74 7.22 -2.45
CA GLY A 209 -11.40 7.41 -3.75
C GLY A 209 -11.02 8.73 -4.42
N GLY A 210 -10.97 9.81 -3.64
CA GLY A 210 -10.50 11.11 -4.11
C GLY A 210 -9.07 11.05 -4.64
N TYR A 211 -8.14 10.40 -3.92
CA TYR A 211 -6.76 10.23 -4.38
C TYR A 211 -6.67 9.40 -5.67
N VAL A 212 -7.37 8.27 -5.74
CA VAL A 212 -7.35 7.40 -6.92
C VAL A 212 -7.87 8.16 -8.14
N THR A 213 -9.01 8.82 -8.01
CA THR A 213 -9.63 9.60 -9.11
C THR A 213 -8.72 10.74 -9.55
N PHE A 214 -8.19 11.51 -8.60
CA PHE A 214 -7.32 12.65 -8.87
C PHE A 214 -6.00 12.23 -9.55
N ILE A 215 -5.32 11.21 -9.04
CA ILE A 215 -4.06 10.73 -9.61
C ILE A 215 -4.27 10.08 -10.98
N ASN A 216 -5.38 9.37 -11.19
CA ASN A 216 -5.71 8.83 -12.51
C ASN A 216 -5.88 9.95 -13.56
N ALA A 217 -6.51 11.06 -13.22
CA ALA A 217 -6.66 12.19 -14.13
C ALA A 217 -5.31 12.68 -14.69
N PHE A 218 -4.22 12.59 -13.90
CA PHE A 218 -2.89 12.99 -14.37
C PHE A 218 -2.24 12.05 -15.39
N ARG A 219 -2.81 10.89 -15.64
CA ARG A 219 -2.31 10.01 -16.71
C ARG A 219 -2.36 10.68 -18.09
N VAL A 220 -3.24 11.67 -18.26
CA VAL A 220 -3.30 12.49 -19.48
C VAL A 220 -1.98 13.17 -19.81
N ILE A 221 -1.08 13.41 -18.83
CA ILE A 221 0.25 13.96 -19.05
C ILE A 221 1.04 13.10 -20.03
N PHE A 222 0.91 11.77 -19.94
CA PHE A 222 1.65 10.85 -20.80
C PHE A 222 1.15 10.85 -22.24
N ASP A 223 -0.12 11.22 -22.47
CA ASP A 223 -0.68 11.38 -23.81
C ASP A 223 -0.16 12.66 -24.49
N CYS A 224 0.25 13.66 -23.69
CA CYS A 224 0.82 14.91 -24.18
C CYS A 224 2.33 14.81 -24.50
N LEU A 225 3.00 13.76 -24.05
CA LEU A 225 4.44 13.58 -24.21
C LEU A 225 4.77 12.72 -25.45
N PRO A 226 5.86 13.02 -26.20
CA PRO A 226 6.27 12.23 -27.35
C PRO A 226 6.88 10.89 -26.91
N MET A 227 6.06 9.99 -26.37
CA MET A 227 6.48 8.67 -25.92
C MET A 227 5.65 7.56 -26.56
N THR A 228 6.19 6.33 -26.55
CA THR A 228 5.47 5.18 -27.07
C THR A 228 4.32 4.80 -26.12
N HIS A 229 3.25 4.23 -26.66
CA HIS A 229 2.12 3.73 -25.86
C HIS A 229 2.56 2.75 -24.75
N ASN A 230 3.58 1.92 -25.02
CA ASN A 230 4.15 1.00 -24.03
C ASN A 230 4.78 1.74 -22.85
N MET A 231 5.54 2.81 -23.10
CA MET A 231 6.12 3.63 -22.03
C MET A 231 5.03 4.35 -21.22
N ALA A 232 4.04 4.93 -21.90
CA ALA A 232 2.91 5.59 -21.25
C ALA A 232 2.15 4.62 -20.33
N SER A 233 1.94 3.37 -20.78
CA SER A 233 1.29 2.31 -19.98
C SER A 233 2.09 1.96 -18.71
N VAL A 234 3.41 1.83 -18.83
CA VAL A 234 4.28 1.53 -17.67
C VAL A 234 4.32 2.69 -16.69
N LEU A 235 4.53 3.92 -17.16
CA LEU A 235 4.57 5.11 -16.31
C LEU A 235 3.21 5.38 -15.65
N GLY A 236 2.10 5.18 -16.39
CA GLY A 236 0.75 5.25 -15.84
C GLY A 236 0.51 4.24 -14.72
N CYS A 237 1.09 3.04 -14.83
CA CYS A 237 1.01 2.04 -13.78
C CYS A 237 1.83 2.42 -12.53
N PHE A 238 2.95 3.11 -12.67
CA PHE A 238 3.68 3.69 -11.53
C PHE A 238 2.90 4.83 -10.86
N LEU A 239 2.06 5.56 -11.58
CA LEU A 239 1.15 6.54 -10.98
C LEU A 239 0.02 5.85 -10.22
N GLU A 240 -0.71 4.95 -10.89
CA GLU A 240 -1.85 4.27 -10.31
C GLU A 240 -1.91 2.81 -10.81
N ILE A 241 -1.83 1.87 -9.90
CA ILE A 241 -1.65 0.45 -10.18
C ILE A 241 -2.93 -0.20 -10.70
N ILE A 242 -4.08 0.11 -10.10
CA ILE A 242 -5.31 -0.65 -10.31
C ILE A 242 -5.81 -0.49 -11.74
N SER A 243 -5.71 0.71 -12.29
CA SER A 243 -6.01 1.01 -13.69
C SER A 243 -4.81 0.77 -14.62
N GLY A 244 -3.58 0.89 -14.10
CA GLY A 244 -2.35 0.76 -14.88
C GLY A 244 -2.02 -0.66 -15.31
N ILE A 245 -2.28 -1.67 -14.45
CA ILE A 245 -2.01 -3.09 -14.77
C ILE A 245 -2.76 -3.57 -16.02
N PRO A 246 -4.08 -3.34 -16.19
CA PRO A 246 -4.78 -3.68 -17.43
C PRO A 246 -4.16 -3.03 -18.67
N ASN A 247 -3.63 -1.80 -18.55
CA ASN A 247 -3.00 -1.12 -19.69
C ASN A 247 -1.64 -1.72 -20.06
N ILE A 248 -0.82 -2.13 -19.09
CA ILE A 248 0.40 -2.90 -19.38
C ILE A 248 0.04 -4.24 -20.02
N TYR A 249 -0.99 -4.92 -19.52
CA TYR A 249 -1.44 -6.20 -20.05
C TYR A 249 -1.90 -6.08 -21.52
N SER A 250 -2.64 -5.03 -21.88
CA SER A 250 -3.10 -4.77 -23.25
C SER A 250 -2.04 -4.13 -24.17
N SER A 251 -0.89 -3.71 -23.63
CA SER A 251 0.18 -3.08 -24.43
C SER A 251 0.85 -4.05 -25.41
N GLY A 252 1.64 -3.53 -26.34
CA GLY A 252 2.42 -4.31 -27.30
C GLY A 252 3.72 -4.92 -26.76
N LEU A 253 3.94 -4.93 -25.44
CA LEU A 253 5.12 -5.53 -24.83
C LEU A 253 5.08 -7.07 -24.91
N MET A 254 6.26 -7.70 -24.94
CA MET A 254 6.39 -9.17 -24.82
C MET A 254 5.95 -9.63 -23.42
N ALA A 255 5.47 -10.88 -23.31
CA ALA A 255 4.93 -11.46 -22.07
C ALA A 255 5.86 -11.26 -20.85
N ALA A 256 7.16 -11.56 -20.99
CA ALA A 256 8.14 -11.37 -19.94
C ALA A 256 8.26 -9.90 -19.50
N SER A 257 8.29 -8.96 -20.45
CA SER A 257 8.36 -7.53 -20.17
C SER A 257 7.08 -7.02 -19.48
N LYS A 258 5.90 -7.50 -19.92
CA LYS A 258 4.62 -7.20 -19.26
C LYS A 258 4.67 -7.59 -17.79
N MET A 259 5.03 -8.85 -17.52
CA MET A 259 5.07 -9.36 -16.16
C MET A 259 6.15 -8.69 -15.31
N PHE A 260 7.33 -8.44 -15.87
CA PHE A 260 8.38 -7.69 -15.18
C PHE A 260 7.88 -6.32 -14.70
N TRP A 261 7.26 -5.54 -15.58
CA TRP A 261 6.75 -4.22 -15.22
C TRP A 261 5.54 -4.28 -14.29
N ILE A 262 4.62 -5.22 -14.47
CA ILE A 262 3.48 -5.43 -13.55
C ILE A 262 4.00 -5.73 -12.14
N MET A 263 4.91 -6.70 -11.99
CA MET A 263 5.46 -7.07 -10.68
C MET A 263 6.30 -5.95 -10.05
N SER A 264 7.02 -5.18 -10.87
CA SER A 264 7.78 -4.01 -10.43
C SER A 264 6.86 -2.90 -9.90
N CYS A 265 5.81 -2.56 -10.64
CA CYS A 265 4.81 -1.57 -10.23
C CYS A 265 4.07 -2.01 -8.95
N LEU A 266 3.74 -3.31 -8.83
CA LEU A 266 3.13 -3.86 -7.62
C LEU A 266 4.05 -3.75 -6.40
N SER A 267 5.35 -4.00 -6.58
CA SER A 267 6.34 -3.85 -5.50
C SER A 267 6.51 -2.39 -5.08
N PHE A 268 6.39 -1.47 -6.04
CA PHE A 268 6.43 -0.02 -5.79
C PHE A 268 5.16 0.50 -5.12
N ASN A 269 4.01 -0.12 -5.35
CA ASN A 269 2.65 0.23 -4.90
C ASN A 269 2.00 1.42 -5.63
N GLY A 270 2.69 2.08 -6.55
CA GLY A 270 2.19 3.29 -7.24
C GLY A 270 2.14 4.54 -6.35
N ILE A 271 2.25 5.70 -7.00
CA ILE A 271 2.24 7.01 -6.31
C ILE A 271 0.91 7.23 -5.59
N SER A 272 -0.22 6.85 -6.21
CA SER A 272 -1.55 6.96 -5.60
C SER A 272 -1.60 6.27 -4.24
N CYS A 273 -1.12 5.02 -4.16
CA CYS A 273 -1.10 4.26 -2.90
C CYS A 273 -0.10 4.78 -1.87
N MET A 274 1.02 5.37 -2.34
CA MET A 274 1.97 6.05 -1.44
C MET A 274 1.36 7.27 -0.78
N ILE A 275 0.59 8.08 -1.53
CA ILE A 275 -0.13 9.24 -1.00
C ILE A 275 -1.22 8.78 -0.01
N GLN A 276 -1.95 7.72 -0.34
CA GLN A 276 -2.97 7.13 0.54
C GLN A 276 -2.36 6.67 1.86
N ALA A 277 -1.27 5.90 1.81
CA ALA A 277 -0.55 5.47 3.01
C ALA A 277 0.01 6.67 3.79
N GLY A 278 0.59 7.65 3.06
CA GLY A 278 1.11 8.90 3.63
C GLY A 278 0.07 9.65 4.45
N SER A 279 -1.19 9.73 3.98
CA SER A 279 -2.25 10.43 4.71
C SER A 279 -2.56 9.82 6.08
N PHE A 280 -2.49 8.48 6.23
CA PHE A 280 -2.63 7.83 7.52
C PHE A 280 -1.41 8.08 8.43
N LEU A 281 -0.20 8.04 7.84
CA LEU A 281 1.04 8.27 8.58
C LEU A 281 1.16 9.71 9.08
N GLU A 282 0.78 10.71 8.26
CA GLU A 282 0.75 12.12 8.64
C GLU A 282 -0.24 12.38 9.78
N LYS A 283 -1.44 11.79 9.73
CA LYS A 283 -2.43 11.85 10.82
C LYS A 283 -1.85 11.31 12.12
N ALA A 284 -1.01 10.29 12.06
CA ALA A 284 -0.30 9.71 13.19
C ALA A 284 1.01 10.43 13.53
N LYS A 285 1.40 11.47 12.80
CA LYS A 285 2.71 12.16 12.92
C LYS A 285 3.91 11.23 12.76
N LEU A 286 3.76 10.18 11.94
CA LEU A 286 4.84 9.27 11.56
C LEU A 286 5.56 9.78 10.31
N PRO A 287 6.88 9.55 10.16
CA PRO A 287 7.67 10.09 9.07
C PRO A 287 7.37 9.39 7.73
N VAL A 288 6.63 10.06 6.85
CA VAL A 288 6.29 9.55 5.50
C VAL A 288 7.55 9.29 4.65
N GLY A 289 8.58 10.14 4.78
CA GLY A 289 9.85 9.96 4.06
C GLY A 289 10.54 8.64 4.37
N HIS A 290 10.46 8.16 5.62
CA HIS A 290 10.97 6.85 6.03
C HIS A 290 10.25 5.70 5.29
N TYR A 291 8.92 5.77 5.21
CA TYR A 291 8.12 4.82 4.45
C TYR A 291 8.52 4.78 2.97
N ILE A 292 8.58 5.95 2.32
CA ILE A 292 8.95 6.07 0.90
C ILE A 292 10.36 5.50 0.66
N PHE A 293 11.33 5.82 1.51
CA PHE A 293 12.71 5.34 1.39
C PHE A 293 12.78 3.81 1.41
N HIS A 294 12.16 3.17 2.39
CA HIS A 294 12.15 1.71 2.49
C HIS A 294 11.36 1.07 1.34
N LYS A 295 10.31 1.73 0.86
CA LYS A 295 9.55 1.25 -0.29
C LYS A 295 10.37 1.26 -1.58
N LEU A 296 11.18 2.28 -1.79
CA LEU A 296 12.12 2.34 -2.93
C LEU A 296 13.18 1.22 -2.85
N ILE A 297 13.72 0.96 -1.66
CA ILE A 297 14.68 -0.16 -1.46
C ILE A 297 14.01 -1.50 -1.79
N LEU A 298 12.82 -1.77 -1.25
CA LEU A 298 12.09 -2.99 -1.53
C LEU A 298 11.76 -3.15 -3.02
N THR A 299 11.36 -2.06 -3.68
CA THR A 299 11.12 -2.05 -5.12
C THR A 299 12.38 -2.43 -5.88
N GLY A 300 13.53 -1.82 -5.55
CA GLY A 300 14.81 -2.14 -6.19
C GLY A 300 15.21 -3.61 -6.02
N ILE A 301 15.09 -4.16 -4.81
CA ILE A 301 15.37 -5.58 -4.53
C ILE A 301 14.42 -6.47 -5.36
N SER A 302 13.13 -6.16 -5.38
CA SER A 302 12.14 -6.93 -6.14
C SER A 302 12.37 -6.85 -7.64
N MET A 303 12.74 -5.69 -8.18
CA MET A 303 13.08 -5.54 -9.61
C MET A 303 14.29 -6.38 -9.98
N ILE A 304 15.34 -6.39 -9.17
CA ILE A 304 16.52 -7.25 -9.38
C ILE A 304 16.10 -8.71 -9.36
N TYR A 305 15.30 -9.12 -8.39
CA TYR A 305 14.80 -10.49 -8.29
C TYR A 305 13.99 -10.90 -9.53
N TYR A 306 13.03 -10.08 -9.98
CA TYR A 306 12.22 -10.38 -11.15
C TYR A 306 13.02 -10.36 -12.44
N PHE A 307 14.03 -9.48 -12.55
CA PHE A 307 14.93 -9.46 -13.70
C PHE A 307 15.66 -10.81 -13.86
N PHE A 308 16.21 -11.37 -12.78
CA PHE A 308 16.85 -12.68 -12.82
C PHE A 308 15.84 -13.81 -13.02
N LEU A 309 14.69 -13.73 -12.37
CA LEU A 309 13.62 -14.72 -12.50
C LEU A 309 13.21 -14.89 -13.98
N PHE A 310 12.94 -13.79 -14.70
CA PHE A 310 12.54 -13.84 -16.10
C PHE A 310 13.66 -14.25 -17.05
N LYS A 311 14.91 -14.16 -16.65
CA LYS A 311 16.03 -14.76 -17.41
C LYS A 311 16.13 -16.27 -17.24
N MET A 312 15.68 -16.79 -16.10
CA MET A 312 15.78 -18.22 -15.76
C MET A 312 14.53 -19.01 -16.18
N LEU A 313 13.38 -18.36 -16.27
CA LEU A 313 12.15 -19.02 -16.73
C LEU A 313 12.20 -19.18 -18.25
N PRO A 314 12.14 -20.40 -18.79
CA PRO A 314 12.02 -20.62 -20.22
C PRO A 314 10.69 -20.03 -20.71
N HIS A 315 10.71 -19.38 -21.87
CA HIS A 315 9.53 -18.88 -22.59
C HIS A 315 8.74 -20.03 -23.16
#